data_2229257990b64a93d282a8f226844a98
#
_entry.id   2229257990b64a93d282a8f226844a98
#
_cell.length_a   1.000
_cell.length_b   1.000
_cell.length_c   1.000
_cell.angle_alpha   90.00
_cell.angle_beta   90.00
_cell.angle_gamma   90.00
#
_symmetry.space_group_name_H-M   'P 1'
#
loop_
_entity.id
_entity.type
_entity.pdbx_description
1 polymer ?
#
loop_
_entity_poly.entity_id
_entity_poly.type
_entity_poly.pdbx_seq_one_letter_code
_entity_poly.pdbx_strand_id
1 'polypeptide(L)'
;MASALFVTLEVSSQTYTIRGEAPELEGQTIYIGEQRGRNDFVKMDSALVTQGRFVISNPLEAVRRITVLMGRSSKTILLTENPLYISYRLTETEVKGKQIRLPEIVVRGDKDQELLDCMNNALKQEMYSMLAISFMGKDKDVNAPENKALADSIAYIFTTAKNHTKQVLDSLVIHFPDSYVSGIVLNDFWAKERSVDTLQQAYEMLSHRVKASSVGATLRQTIEELRSVKEGAMAPDFELSTPDGTSLRLSSLRGKCVLLDFWASWCGPCLREAPHLRALYGQYKDRGLEILSVSLDHKEGPWKEAIAKHGLNWFHVSSLQAWKCPVARLYRVSAVPTLILIDSEGRIAAVNVHGEALEQAVSKCCNHQSH
;
A
#
# COMPACT_ATOMS: atom_id res chain seq x y z
N MET A 1 -46.23 -12.81 32.72
CA MET A 1 -46.23 -12.70 31.26
C MET A 1 -45.46 -11.40 30.89
N ALA A 2 -44.20 -11.51 30.55
CA ALA A 2 -43.38 -10.38 30.15
C ALA A 2 -43.30 -10.39 28.61
N SER A 3 -43.93 -9.39 28.01
CA SER A 3 -43.93 -9.19 26.56
C SER A 3 -42.59 -8.61 26.15
N ALA A 4 -41.75 -9.38 25.46
CA ALA A 4 -40.53 -8.91 24.85
C ALA A 4 -40.90 -8.11 23.59
N LEU A 5 -40.72 -6.80 23.66
CA LEU A 5 -40.75 -5.93 22.49
C LEU A 5 -39.50 -6.22 21.65
N PHE A 6 -39.66 -6.95 20.56
CA PHE A 6 -38.67 -6.99 19.49
C PHE A 6 -38.76 -5.65 18.72
N VAL A 7 -37.83 -4.73 19.05
CA VAL A 7 -37.56 -3.59 18.19
C VAL A 7 -36.76 -4.11 17.02
N THR A 8 -37.40 -4.39 15.91
CA THR A 8 -36.74 -4.55 14.61
C THR A 8 -36.23 -3.19 14.21
N LEU A 9 -34.92 -2.94 14.38
CA LEU A 9 -34.22 -1.87 13.70
C LEU A 9 -34.32 -2.15 12.21
N GLU A 10 -35.26 -1.46 11.52
CA GLU A 10 -35.18 -1.32 10.06
C GLU A 10 -33.85 -0.60 9.75
N VAL A 11 -32.85 -1.37 9.40
CA VAL A 11 -31.65 -0.85 8.74
C VAL A 11 -32.12 -0.39 7.37
N SER A 12 -32.45 0.89 7.22
CA SER A 12 -32.65 1.53 5.93
C SER A 12 -31.38 1.28 5.11
N SER A 13 -31.43 0.30 4.21
CA SER A 13 -30.31 0.00 3.33
C SER A 13 -30.16 1.17 2.37
N GLN A 14 -29.10 1.97 2.56
CA GLN A 14 -28.74 3.00 1.59
C GLN A 14 -28.56 2.33 0.23
N THR A 15 -28.94 3.02 -0.83
CA THR A 15 -28.76 2.54 -2.21
C THR A 15 -27.77 3.44 -2.93
N TYR A 16 -26.95 2.84 -3.77
CA TYR A 16 -26.20 3.61 -4.76
C TYR A 16 -26.98 3.67 -6.07
N THR A 17 -26.79 4.73 -6.83
CA THR A 17 -27.38 4.87 -8.15
C THR A 17 -26.36 5.48 -9.12
N ILE A 18 -26.11 4.77 -10.21
CA ILE A 18 -25.29 5.23 -11.32
C ILE A 18 -26.20 5.35 -12.54
N ARG A 19 -26.33 6.54 -13.09
CA ARG A 19 -27.05 6.80 -14.34
C ARG A 19 -26.06 7.26 -15.39
N GLY A 20 -26.31 6.96 -16.66
CA GLY A 20 -25.41 7.43 -17.67
C GLY A 20 -25.97 7.46 -19.09
N GLU A 21 -25.23 8.15 -19.95
CA GLU A 21 -25.43 8.24 -21.39
C GLU A 21 -24.21 7.70 -22.12
N ALA A 22 -24.43 6.77 -23.03
CA ALA A 22 -23.39 6.11 -23.82
C ALA A 22 -23.96 5.67 -25.19
N PRO A 23 -24.42 6.61 -26.03
CA PRO A 23 -25.06 6.26 -27.29
C PRO A 23 -24.14 5.44 -28.23
N GLU A 24 -22.81 5.63 -28.14
CA GLU A 24 -21.84 4.87 -28.93
C GLU A 24 -21.67 3.42 -28.47
N LEU A 25 -22.25 3.08 -27.32
CA LEU A 25 -22.24 1.71 -26.75
C LEU A 25 -23.63 1.07 -26.76
N GLU A 26 -24.55 1.51 -27.62
CA GLU A 26 -25.89 0.92 -27.75
C GLU A 26 -25.82 -0.60 -27.88
N GLY A 27 -26.61 -1.31 -27.10
CA GLY A 27 -26.65 -2.77 -27.07
C GLY A 27 -25.47 -3.43 -26.34
N GLN A 28 -24.49 -2.67 -25.82
CA GLN A 28 -23.40 -3.19 -25.01
C GLN A 28 -23.72 -3.13 -23.53
N THR A 29 -23.06 -3.98 -22.76
CA THR A 29 -23.21 -4.02 -21.29
C THR A 29 -22.10 -3.21 -20.63
N ILE A 30 -22.49 -2.30 -19.75
CA ILE A 30 -21.60 -1.59 -18.82
C ILE A 30 -21.42 -2.45 -17.57
N TYR A 31 -20.20 -2.56 -17.08
CA TYR A 31 -19.88 -3.31 -15.87
C TYR A 31 -19.30 -2.38 -14.81
N ILE A 32 -19.64 -2.65 -13.55
CA ILE A 32 -18.93 -2.06 -12.40
C ILE A 32 -18.32 -3.18 -11.55
N GLY A 33 -17.20 -2.92 -10.92
CA GLY A 33 -16.51 -3.93 -10.11
C GLY A 33 -15.17 -3.46 -9.55
N GLU A 34 -14.48 -4.39 -8.92
CA GLU A 34 -13.15 -4.17 -8.34
C GLU A 34 -12.05 -4.61 -9.31
N GLN A 35 -11.09 -3.73 -9.55
CA GLN A 35 -9.87 -4.05 -10.26
C GLN A 35 -8.83 -4.53 -9.24
N ARG A 36 -8.54 -5.84 -9.20
CA ARG A 36 -7.59 -6.46 -8.26
C ARG A 36 -6.18 -6.63 -8.83
N GLY A 37 -6.03 -6.45 -10.13
CA GLY A 37 -4.77 -6.57 -10.85
C GLY A 37 -4.95 -6.16 -12.31
N ARG A 38 -3.88 -6.22 -13.12
CA ARG A 38 -3.93 -5.77 -14.51
C ARG A 38 -5.01 -6.46 -15.36
N ASN A 39 -5.25 -7.74 -15.09
CA ASN A 39 -6.22 -8.56 -15.83
C ASN A 39 -7.26 -9.23 -14.89
N ASP A 40 -7.37 -8.77 -13.64
CA ASP A 40 -8.28 -9.34 -12.65
C ASP A 40 -9.33 -8.31 -12.26
N PHE A 41 -10.48 -8.38 -12.93
CA PHE A 41 -11.65 -7.55 -12.67
C PHE A 41 -12.77 -8.39 -12.08
N VAL A 42 -13.13 -8.14 -10.84
CA VAL A 42 -14.23 -8.80 -10.15
C VAL A 42 -15.49 -7.99 -10.35
N LYS A 43 -16.38 -8.51 -11.20
CA LYS A 43 -17.65 -7.88 -11.51
C LYS A 43 -18.57 -7.86 -10.29
N MET A 44 -19.14 -6.70 -10.01
CA MET A 44 -20.14 -6.50 -8.96
C MET A 44 -21.56 -6.39 -9.55
N ASP A 45 -21.71 -5.57 -10.61
CA ASP A 45 -22.99 -5.27 -11.20
C ASP A 45 -22.87 -4.86 -12.66
N SER A 46 -24.00 -4.72 -13.38
CA SER A 46 -23.98 -4.31 -14.78
C SER A 46 -25.34 -3.80 -15.25
N ALA A 47 -25.31 -3.03 -16.36
CA ALA A 47 -26.52 -2.62 -17.07
C ALA A 47 -26.30 -2.67 -18.60
N LEU A 48 -27.33 -3.01 -19.33
CA LEU A 48 -27.38 -2.91 -20.80
C LEU A 48 -27.64 -1.45 -21.18
N VAL A 49 -26.91 -0.94 -22.17
CA VAL A 49 -27.21 0.37 -22.77
C VAL A 49 -28.40 0.21 -23.72
N THR A 50 -29.44 0.95 -23.46
CA THR A 50 -30.68 0.94 -24.25
C THR A 50 -31.13 2.37 -24.52
N GLN A 51 -31.38 2.72 -25.78
CA GLN A 51 -31.67 4.08 -26.21
C GLN A 51 -30.57 5.09 -25.77
N GLY A 52 -29.30 4.66 -25.85
CA GLY A 52 -28.15 5.45 -25.47
C GLY A 52 -27.99 5.69 -23.97
N ARG A 53 -28.77 5.02 -23.12
CA ARG A 53 -28.77 5.24 -21.65
C ARG A 53 -28.62 3.94 -20.88
N PHE A 54 -28.17 4.05 -19.62
CA PHE A 54 -28.13 2.94 -18.66
C PHE A 54 -28.37 3.42 -17.23
N VAL A 55 -28.81 2.50 -16.37
CA VAL A 55 -28.99 2.73 -14.92
C VAL A 55 -28.52 1.48 -14.18
N ILE A 56 -27.70 1.67 -13.14
CA ILE A 56 -27.34 0.64 -12.16
C ILE A 56 -27.76 1.18 -10.79
N SER A 57 -28.58 0.45 -10.05
CA SER A 57 -29.03 0.87 -8.71
C SER A 57 -29.28 -0.35 -7.85
N ASN A 58 -28.53 -0.44 -6.74
CA ASN A 58 -28.59 -1.56 -5.81
C ASN A 58 -28.26 -1.11 -4.38
N PRO A 59 -28.51 -1.93 -3.36
CA PRO A 59 -28.12 -1.63 -1.99
C PRO A 59 -26.62 -1.33 -1.88
N LEU A 60 -26.28 -0.27 -1.13
CA LEU A 60 -24.92 0.10 -0.84
C LEU A 60 -24.44 -0.63 0.43
N GLU A 61 -23.62 -1.66 0.25
CA GLU A 61 -23.05 -2.40 1.38
C GLU A 61 -21.93 -1.62 2.08
N ALA A 62 -21.14 -0.88 1.30
CA ALA A 62 -20.02 -0.10 1.82
C ALA A 62 -19.59 0.98 0.83
N VAL A 63 -19.12 2.11 1.36
CA VAL A 63 -18.40 3.12 0.57
C VAL A 63 -17.10 2.53 0.09
N ARG A 64 -16.86 2.52 -1.23
CA ARG A 64 -15.65 1.95 -1.82
C ARG A 64 -15.29 2.54 -3.18
N ARG A 65 -14.01 2.50 -3.50
CA ARG A 65 -13.56 2.77 -4.87
C ARG A 65 -13.81 1.54 -5.73
N ILE A 66 -14.44 1.76 -6.88
CA ILE A 66 -14.69 0.72 -7.89
C ILE A 66 -14.29 1.24 -9.26
N THR A 67 -14.26 0.34 -10.22
CA THR A 67 -14.00 0.64 -11.63
C THR A 67 -15.30 0.46 -12.42
N VAL A 68 -15.65 1.45 -13.24
CA VAL A 68 -16.65 1.30 -14.29
C VAL A 68 -15.95 0.95 -15.59
N LEU A 69 -16.41 -0.10 -16.27
CA LEU A 69 -15.95 -0.54 -17.59
C LEU A 69 -17.00 -0.19 -18.64
N MET A 70 -16.61 0.57 -19.65
CA MET A 70 -17.44 1.02 -20.76
C MET A 70 -16.73 0.75 -22.08
N GLY A 71 -17.17 -0.29 -22.80
CA GLY A 71 -16.45 -0.78 -23.98
C GLY A 71 -15.03 -1.24 -23.60
N ARG A 72 -13.99 -0.60 -24.18
CA ARG A 72 -12.57 -0.88 -23.87
C ARG A 72 -11.95 0.11 -22.87
N SER A 73 -12.75 1.01 -22.32
CA SER A 73 -12.29 2.04 -21.41
C SER A 73 -12.76 1.81 -19.99
N SER A 74 -12.03 2.36 -19.05
CA SER A 74 -12.37 2.28 -17.63
C SER A 74 -12.13 3.60 -16.91
N LYS A 75 -12.89 3.82 -15.87
CA LYS A 75 -12.74 4.95 -14.95
C LYS A 75 -12.95 4.49 -13.51
N THR A 76 -12.12 4.95 -12.60
CA THR A 76 -12.32 4.75 -11.17
C THR A 76 -13.35 5.73 -10.65
N ILE A 77 -14.32 5.23 -9.90
CA ILE A 77 -15.38 6.01 -9.25
C ILE A 77 -15.47 5.68 -7.77
N LEU A 78 -16.04 6.58 -6.99
CA LEU A 78 -16.36 6.32 -5.59
C LEU A 78 -17.83 5.96 -5.46
N LEU A 79 -18.12 4.74 -5.02
CA LEU A 79 -19.46 4.28 -4.77
C LEU A 79 -19.86 4.74 -3.37
N THR A 80 -20.85 5.63 -3.31
CA THR A 80 -21.43 6.21 -2.10
C THR A 80 -22.95 6.15 -2.16
N GLU A 81 -23.61 6.67 -1.14
CA GLU A 81 -25.06 6.89 -1.12
C GLU A 81 -25.52 7.95 -2.13
N ASN A 82 -24.61 8.79 -2.61
CA ASN A 82 -24.93 9.85 -3.56
C ASN A 82 -24.94 9.33 -5.01
N PRO A 83 -25.90 9.80 -5.83
CA PRO A 83 -26.00 9.35 -7.22
C PRO A 83 -24.85 9.87 -8.07
N LEU A 84 -24.38 9.03 -8.99
CA LEU A 84 -23.40 9.37 -10.01
C LEU A 84 -24.06 9.46 -11.38
N TYR A 85 -23.58 10.38 -12.19
CA TYR A 85 -23.92 10.49 -13.60
C TYR A 85 -22.68 10.30 -14.47
N ILE A 86 -22.72 9.37 -15.42
CA ILE A 86 -21.58 9.01 -16.27
C ILE A 86 -21.96 9.26 -17.73
N SER A 87 -21.11 9.98 -18.45
CA SER A 87 -21.20 10.10 -19.90
C SER A 87 -20.00 9.46 -20.58
N TYR A 88 -20.26 8.67 -21.62
CA TYR A 88 -19.26 8.12 -22.52
C TYR A 88 -19.39 8.77 -23.88
N ARG A 89 -18.27 9.27 -24.41
CA ARG A 89 -18.21 9.91 -25.74
C ARG A 89 -16.93 9.53 -26.45
N LEU A 90 -16.97 9.54 -27.78
CA LEU A 90 -15.78 9.45 -28.62
C LEU A 90 -15.33 10.86 -29.00
N THR A 91 -14.19 11.29 -28.48
CA THR A 91 -13.61 12.62 -28.76
C THR A 91 -12.60 12.51 -29.90
N GLU A 92 -12.70 13.38 -30.90
CA GLU A 92 -11.74 13.43 -31.99
C GLU A 92 -10.46 14.12 -31.51
N THR A 93 -9.33 13.46 -31.72
CA THR A 93 -8.00 13.93 -31.32
C THR A 93 -7.01 13.68 -32.47
N GLU A 94 -6.15 14.63 -32.72
CA GLU A 94 -5.08 14.46 -33.70
C GLU A 94 -3.84 13.85 -33.06
N VAL A 95 -3.37 12.72 -33.58
CA VAL A 95 -2.14 12.06 -33.15
C VAL A 95 -1.27 11.81 -34.39
N LYS A 96 -0.09 12.43 -34.41
CA LYS A 96 0.87 12.32 -35.53
C LYS A 96 0.23 12.61 -36.91
N GLY A 97 -0.58 13.67 -36.98
CA GLY A 97 -1.26 14.07 -38.21
C GLY A 97 -2.46 13.22 -38.64
N LYS A 98 -2.89 12.26 -37.78
CA LYS A 98 -4.06 11.44 -38.02
C LYS A 98 -5.15 11.76 -37.01
N GLN A 99 -6.36 12.02 -37.52
CA GLN A 99 -7.56 12.13 -36.66
C GLN A 99 -7.93 10.75 -36.16
N ILE A 100 -7.97 10.60 -34.84
CA ILE A 100 -8.39 9.36 -34.15
C ILE A 100 -9.51 9.69 -33.17
N ARG A 101 -10.40 8.71 -32.93
CA ARG A 101 -11.45 8.83 -31.91
C ARG A 101 -11.00 8.11 -30.66
N LEU A 102 -10.87 8.85 -29.56
CA LEU A 102 -10.54 8.30 -28.25
C LEU A 102 -11.77 8.32 -27.34
N PRO A 103 -12.02 7.27 -26.61
CA PRO A 103 -13.10 7.23 -25.64
C PRO A 103 -12.78 8.14 -24.44
N GLU A 104 -13.76 8.94 -24.06
CA GLU A 104 -13.76 9.77 -22.88
C GLU A 104 -14.91 9.36 -21.94
N ILE A 105 -14.59 9.05 -20.68
CA ILE A 105 -15.57 8.79 -19.64
C ILE A 105 -15.52 9.97 -18.67
N VAL A 106 -16.62 10.72 -18.64
CA VAL A 106 -16.80 11.84 -17.71
C VAL A 106 -17.76 11.39 -16.63
N VAL A 107 -17.34 11.52 -15.37
CA VAL A 107 -18.16 11.22 -14.20
C VAL A 107 -18.50 12.53 -13.50
N ARG A 108 -19.78 12.72 -13.21
CA ARG A 108 -20.29 13.81 -12.40
C ARG A 108 -20.95 13.20 -11.16
N GLY A 109 -20.62 13.73 -10.01
CA GLY A 109 -21.11 13.26 -8.73
C GLY A 109 -21.11 14.38 -7.71
N ASP A 110 -21.00 13.99 -6.47
CA ASP A 110 -20.84 14.91 -5.36
C ASP A 110 -19.38 15.37 -5.19
N LYS A 111 -19.14 16.09 -4.11
CA LYS A 111 -17.80 16.58 -3.76
C LYS A 111 -16.78 15.46 -3.57
N ASP A 112 -17.19 14.30 -3.06
CA ASP A 112 -16.29 13.16 -2.88
C ASP A 112 -15.78 12.63 -4.23
N GLN A 113 -16.63 12.58 -5.27
CA GLN A 113 -16.18 12.19 -6.61
C GLN A 113 -15.23 13.22 -7.24
N GLU A 114 -15.48 14.53 -7.07
CA GLU A 114 -14.58 15.58 -7.53
C GLU A 114 -13.18 15.47 -6.88
N LEU A 115 -13.15 15.22 -5.57
CA LEU A 115 -11.91 15.06 -4.82
C LEU A 115 -11.18 13.76 -5.18
N LEU A 116 -11.92 12.68 -5.47
CA LEU A 116 -11.33 11.44 -6.01
C LEU A 116 -10.66 11.70 -7.37
N ASP A 117 -11.30 12.45 -8.25
CA ASP A 117 -10.73 12.80 -9.54
C ASP A 117 -9.50 13.71 -9.38
N CYS A 118 -9.51 14.64 -8.44
CA CYS A 118 -8.33 15.46 -8.10
C CYS A 118 -7.16 14.58 -7.65
N MET A 119 -7.38 13.66 -6.71
CA MET A 119 -6.38 12.68 -6.27
C MET A 119 -5.85 11.84 -7.43
N ASN A 120 -6.73 11.26 -8.22
CA ASN A 120 -6.35 10.38 -9.33
C ASN A 120 -5.57 11.14 -10.41
N ASN A 121 -5.90 12.41 -10.68
CA ASN A 121 -5.16 13.25 -11.63
C ASN A 121 -3.74 13.54 -11.14
N ALA A 122 -3.54 13.85 -9.84
CA ALA A 122 -2.20 14.05 -9.28
C ALA A 122 -1.33 12.78 -9.41
N LEU A 123 -1.88 11.61 -9.04
CA LEU A 123 -1.21 10.31 -9.17
C LEU A 123 -0.87 9.97 -10.64
N LYS A 124 -1.77 10.29 -11.55
CA LYS A 124 -1.57 10.08 -12.99
C LYS A 124 -0.46 10.97 -13.56
N GLN A 125 -0.38 12.23 -13.13
CA GLN A 125 0.70 13.14 -13.51
C GLN A 125 2.06 12.64 -13.00
N GLU A 126 2.14 12.18 -11.77
CA GLU A 126 3.35 11.55 -11.22
C GLU A 126 3.75 10.33 -12.04
N MET A 127 2.81 9.44 -12.34
CA MET A 127 3.05 8.25 -13.18
C MET A 127 3.59 8.62 -14.58
N TYR A 128 3.04 9.63 -15.23
CA TYR A 128 3.53 10.09 -16.53
C TYR A 128 4.93 10.68 -16.44
N SER A 129 5.25 11.40 -15.36
CA SER A 129 6.60 11.90 -15.11
C SER A 129 7.60 10.75 -14.93
N MET A 130 7.21 9.69 -14.19
CA MET A 130 8.04 8.48 -14.05
C MET A 130 8.26 7.76 -15.38
N LEU A 131 7.21 7.67 -16.20
CA LEU A 131 7.31 7.08 -17.53
C LEU A 131 8.26 7.89 -18.43
N ALA A 132 8.15 9.21 -18.42
CA ALA A 132 9.06 10.11 -19.16
C ALA A 132 10.52 9.91 -18.72
N ILE A 133 10.77 9.84 -17.39
CA ILE A 133 12.09 9.55 -16.83
C ILE A 133 12.65 8.23 -17.37
N SER A 134 11.83 7.17 -17.45
CA SER A 134 12.26 5.86 -17.94
C SER A 134 12.71 5.90 -19.41
N PHE A 135 12.11 6.78 -20.22
CA PHE A 135 12.53 7.00 -21.60
C PHE A 135 13.79 7.87 -21.70
N MET A 136 13.95 8.88 -20.82
CA MET A 136 15.15 9.75 -20.81
C MET A 136 16.43 8.97 -20.46
N GLY A 137 16.32 8.03 -19.50
CA GLY A 137 17.43 7.18 -19.06
C GLY A 137 17.67 5.93 -19.92
N LYS A 138 16.84 5.70 -20.96
CA LYS A 138 16.97 4.52 -21.79
C LYS A 138 18.30 4.51 -22.54
N ASP A 139 19.01 3.38 -22.47
CA ASP A 139 20.29 3.12 -23.12
C ASP A 139 21.44 4.04 -22.66
N LYS A 140 21.31 4.69 -21.48
CA LYS A 140 22.37 5.54 -20.90
C LYS A 140 22.67 5.10 -19.47
N ASP A 141 23.97 5.10 -19.13
CA ASP A 141 24.36 5.03 -17.72
C ASP A 141 24.15 6.40 -17.05
N VAL A 142 23.05 6.54 -16.34
CA VAL A 142 22.67 7.81 -15.68
C VAL A 142 23.70 8.21 -14.60
N ASN A 143 24.46 7.26 -14.08
CA ASN A 143 25.47 7.53 -13.05
C ASN A 143 26.85 7.88 -13.64
N ALA A 144 27.05 7.77 -14.95
CA ALA A 144 28.29 8.14 -15.59
C ALA A 144 28.52 9.67 -15.49
N PRO A 145 29.76 10.12 -15.22
CA PRO A 145 30.08 11.54 -15.01
C PRO A 145 29.65 12.45 -16.17
N GLU A 146 29.74 11.96 -17.40
CA GLU A 146 29.30 12.66 -18.63
C GLU A 146 27.79 12.86 -18.72
N ASN A 147 27.01 12.07 -17.98
CA ASN A 147 25.55 12.15 -17.97
C ASN A 147 25.00 12.93 -16.76
N LYS A 148 25.81 13.69 -16.04
CA LYS A 148 25.42 14.44 -14.84
C LYS A 148 24.23 15.36 -15.06
N ALA A 149 24.21 16.11 -16.17
CA ALA A 149 23.09 17.01 -16.50
C ALA A 149 21.78 16.25 -16.73
N LEU A 150 21.85 15.03 -17.28
CA LEU A 150 20.71 14.15 -17.43
C LEU A 150 20.23 13.61 -16.07
N ALA A 151 21.16 13.19 -15.21
CA ALA A 151 20.86 12.75 -13.85
C ALA A 151 20.17 13.85 -13.03
N ASP A 152 20.70 15.09 -13.09
CA ASP A 152 20.13 16.25 -12.40
C ASP A 152 18.70 16.56 -12.92
N SER A 153 18.48 16.47 -14.24
CA SER A 153 17.16 16.67 -14.85
C SER A 153 16.17 15.61 -14.41
N ILE A 154 16.57 14.35 -14.39
CA ILE A 154 15.76 13.22 -13.92
C ILE A 154 15.39 13.42 -12.45
N ALA A 155 16.37 13.76 -11.60
CA ALA A 155 16.15 14.00 -10.17
C ALA A 155 15.19 15.18 -9.93
N TYR A 156 15.30 16.24 -10.73
CA TYR A 156 14.41 17.40 -10.67
C TYR A 156 12.96 17.02 -11.03
N ILE A 157 12.74 16.32 -12.17
CA ILE A 157 11.41 15.89 -12.61
C ILE A 157 10.78 14.97 -11.56
N PHE A 158 11.55 13.99 -11.07
CA PHE A 158 11.12 13.05 -10.04
C PHE A 158 10.66 13.78 -8.77
N THR A 159 11.52 14.65 -8.24
CA THR A 159 11.26 15.37 -6.99
C THR A 159 10.07 16.31 -7.13
N THR A 160 9.97 17.02 -8.24
CA THR A 160 8.89 17.98 -8.51
C THR A 160 7.54 17.23 -8.61
N ALA A 161 7.47 16.15 -9.38
CA ALA A 161 6.25 15.36 -9.53
C ALA A 161 5.79 14.76 -8.18
N LYS A 162 6.70 14.15 -7.44
CA LYS A 162 6.42 13.57 -6.12
C LYS A 162 5.95 14.63 -5.12
N ASN A 163 6.62 15.79 -5.08
CA ASN A 163 6.23 16.88 -4.17
C ASN A 163 4.85 17.44 -4.52
N HIS A 164 4.54 17.59 -5.82
CA HIS A 164 3.21 18.03 -6.25
C HIS A 164 2.12 17.06 -5.80
N THR A 165 2.29 15.77 -6.07
CA THR A 165 1.34 14.73 -5.61
C THR A 165 1.15 14.80 -4.10
N LYS A 166 2.25 14.87 -3.34
CA LYS A 166 2.19 14.95 -1.88
C LYS A 166 1.41 16.20 -1.41
N GLN A 167 1.65 17.36 -2.01
CA GLN A 167 0.91 18.60 -1.67
C GLN A 167 -0.58 18.46 -1.92
N VAL A 168 -0.98 17.85 -3.04
CA VAL A 168 -2.40 17.59 -3.34
C VAL A 168 -3.00 16.64 -2.30
N LEU A 169 -2.34 15.52 -1.99
CA LEU A 169 -2.82 14.55 -1.01
C LEU A 169 -2.93 15.16 0.41
N ASP A 170 -1.93 15.92 0.84
CA ASP A 170 -1.95 16.60 2.13
C ASP A 170 -3.08 17.65 2.18
N SER A 171 -3.28 18.41 1.09
CA SER A 171 -4.38 19.38 0.98
C SER A 171 -5.76 18.73 1.09
N LEU A 172 -5.95 17.56 0.46
CA LEU A 172 -7.21 16.81 0.56
C LEU A 172 -7.54 16.45 2.02
N VAL A 173 -6.58 15.98 2.78
CA VAL A 173 -6.77 15.62 4.19
C VAL A 173 -7.07 16.85 5.04
N ILE A 174 -6.31 17.94 4.85
CA ILE A 174 -6.38 19.13 5.71
C ILE A 174 -7.68 19.91 5.48
N HIS A 175 -8.09 20.08 4.22
CA HIS A 175 -9.19 20.99 3.88
C HIS A 175 -10.55 20.27 3.72
N PHE A 176 -10.56 18.94 3.59
CA PHE A 176 -11.79 18.17 3.36
C PHE A 176 -11.97 16.99 4.35
N PRO A 177 -11.96 17.24 5.67
CA PRO A 177 -12.06 16.18 6.67
C PRO A 177 -13.40 15.44 6.65
N ASP A 178 -14.42 15.98 5.99
CA ASP A 178 -15.73 15.35 5.78
C ASP A 178 -15.82 14.52 4.49
N SER A 179 -14.73 14.43 3.74
CA SER A 179 -14.68 13.61 2.53
C SER A 179 -14.17 12.19 2.82
N TYR A 180 -14.81 11.20 2.23
CA TYR A 180 -14.31 9.82 2.23
C TYR A 180 -12.93 9.72 1.58
N VAL A 181 -12.61 10.60 0.61
CA VAL A 181 -11.30 10.64 -0.05
C VAL A 181 -10.19 10.96 0.94
N SER A 182 -10.43 11.82 1.93
CA SER A 182 -9.45 12.09 2.99
C SER A 182 -9.12 10.85 3.81
N GLY A 183 -10.13 10.04 4.17
CA GLY A 183 -9.90 8.74 4.81
C GLY A 183 -9.13 7.76 3.92
N ILE A 184 -9.41 7.75 2.62
CA ILE A 184 -8.67 6.94 1.63
C ILE A 184 -7.21 7.39 1.54
N VAL A 185 -6.94 8.70 1.47
CA VAL A 185 -5.58 9.25 1.44
C VAL A 185 -4.80 8.88 2.71
N LEU A 186 -5.43 8.99 3.87
CA LEU A 186 -4.80 8.59 5.14
C LEU A 186 -4.43 7.11 5.13
N ASN A 187 -5.33 6.23 4.67
CA ASN A 187 -5.09 4.79 4.64
C ASN A 187 -4.05 4.36 3.59
N ASP A 188 -4.14 4.88 2.37
CA ASP A 188 -3.36 4.38 1.25
C ASP A 188 -1.97 5.02 1.13
N PHE A 189 -1.82 6.26 1.62
CA PHE A 189 -0.58 7.06 1.47
C PHE A 189 0.04 7.41 2.82
N TRP A 190 -0.67 8.11 3.73
CA TRP A 190 -0.09 8.54 5.00
C TRP A 190 0.31 7.37 5.91
N ALA A 191 -0.45 6.29 5.92
CA ALA A 191 -0.11 5.08 6.68
C ALA A 191 1.24 4.44 6.29
N LYS A 192 1.77 4.77 5.11
CA LYS A 192 3.08 4.28 4.62
C LYS A 192 4.23 5.26 4.87
N GLU A 193 3.93 6.54 5.02
CA GLU A 193 4.93 7.61 5.04
C GLU A 193 5.01 8.38 6.37
N ARG A 194 3.98 8.30 7.20
CA ARG A 194 3.86 9.08 8.44
C ARG A 194 3.90 8.19 9.67
N SER A 195 4.29 8.75 10.80
CA SER A 195 4.19 8.05 12.08
C SER A 195 2.74 7.67 12.41
N VAL A 196 2.54 6.61 13.16
CA VAL A 196 1.20 6.17 13.57
C VAL A 196 0.51 7.22 14.45
N ASP A 197 1.27 8.01 15.20
CA ASP A 197 0.72 9.08 16.04
C ASP A 197 0.21 10.26 15.19
N THR A 198 0.94 10.65 14.13
CA THR A 198 0.47 11.63 13.14
C THR A 198 -0.79 11.12 12.40
N LEU A 199 -0.80 9.84 12.03
CA LEU A 199 -1.95 9.23 11.37
C LEU A 199 -3.19 9.22 12.28
N GLN A 200 -2.99 8.90 13.58
CA GLN A 200 -4.07 8.96 14.57
C GLN A 200 -4.63 10.38 14.73
N GLN A 201 -3.76 11.38 14.85
CA GLN A 201 -4.20 12.79 14.95
C GLN A 201 -5.04 13.19 13.73
N ALA A 202 -4.60 12.83 12.52
CA ALA A 202 -5.35 13.10 11.31
C ALA A 202 -6.69 12.34 11.26
N TYR A 203 -6.73 11.07 11.73
CA TYR A 203 -7.98 10.32 11.88
C TYR A 203 -8.97 11.04 12.81
N GLU A 204 -8.50 11.61 13.94
CA GLU A 204 -9.38 12.34 14.86
C GLU A 204 -9.99 13.59 14.23
N MET A 205 -9.32 14.23 13.27
CA MET A 205 -9.83 15.37 12.53
C MET A 205 -10.97 15.02 11.55
N LEU A 206 -11.07 13.75 11.11
CA LEU A 206 -12.13 13.34 10.21
C LEU A 206 -13.51 13.49 10.84
N SER A 207 -14.51 13.81 10.03
CA SER A 207 -15.90 13.92 10.49
C SER A 207 -16.47 12.60 10.99
N HIS A 208 -17.56 12.66 11.74
CA HIS A 208 -18.28 11.48 12.20
C HIS A 208 -18.77 10.61 11.01
N ARG A 209 -19.21 11.22 9.91
CA ARG A 209 -19.65 10.55 8.70
C ARG A 209 -18.55 9.63 8.14
N VAL A 210 -17.33 10.15 8.01
CA VAL A 210 -16.18 9.38 7.50
C VAL A 210 -15.77 8.30 8.49
N LYS A 211 -15.65 8.61 9.78
CA LYS A 211 -15.28 7.66 10.85
C LYS A 211 -16.25 6.49 10.97
N ALA A 212 -17.55 6.73 10.79
CA ALA A 212 -18.60 5.72 10.87
C ALA A 212 -18.69 4.83 9.62
N SER A 213 -18.07 5.23 8.51
CA SER A 213 -18.10 4.49 7.25
C SER A 213 -17.12 3.31 7.22
N SER A 214 -17.22 2.48 6.17
CA SER A 214 -16.24 1.42 5.87
C SER A 214 -14.82 1.95 5.67
N VAL A 215 -14.68 3.16 5.12
CA VAL A 215 -13.38 3.84 4.95
C VAL A 215 -12.77 4.16 6.32
N GLY A 216 -13.57 4.72 7.24
CA GLY A 216 -13.13 5.00 8.61
C GLY A 216 -12.82 3.73 9.41
N ALA A 217 -13.61 2.68 9.24
CA ALA A 217 -13.36 1.38 9.87
C ALA A 217 -12.03 0.76 9.40
N THR A 218 -11.77 0.77 8.09
CA THR A 218 -10.50 0.29 7.51
C THR A 218 -9.32 1.09 8.02
N LEU A 219 -9.41 2.42 8.06
CA LEU A 219 -8.34 3.29 8.57
C LEU A 219 -8.06 3.05 10.05
N ARG A 220 -9.09 2.89 10.88
CA ARG A 220 -8.94 2.55 12.30
C ARG A 220 -8.21 1.21 12.49
N GLN A 221 -8.61 0.19 11.74
CA GLN A 221 -7.91 -1.10 11.75
C GLN A 221 -6.43 -0.94 11.35
N THR A 222 -6.14 -0.17 10.30
CA THR A 222 -4.77 0.13 9.87
C THR A 222 -3.96 0.81 10.98
N ILE A 223 -4.54 1.76 11.71
CA ILE A 223 -3.89 2.45 12.84
C ILE A 223 -3.60 1.45 13.98
N GLU A 224 -4.53 0.60 14.33
CA GLU A 224 -4.35 -0.44 15.36
C GLU A 224 -3.23 -1.41 14.99
N GLU A 225 -3.20 -1.87 13.73
CA GLU A 225 -2.14 -2.74 13.21
C GLU A 225 -0.77 -2.04 13.23
N LEU A 226 -0.67 -0.77 12.83
CA LEU A 226 0.58 0.00 12.90
C LEU A 226 1.04 0.21 14.34
N ARG A 227 0.12 0.39 15.29
CA ARG A 227 0.44 0.50 16.72
C ARG A 227 1.03 -0.78 17.29
N SER A 228 0.59 -1.93 16.79
CA SER A 228 1.09 -3.23 17.25
C SER A 228 2.54 -3.50 16.86
N VAL A 229 3.08 -2.74 15.89
CA VAL A 229 4.46 -2.90 15.39
C VAL A 229 5.30 -1.63 15.53
N LYS A 230 4.88 -0.66 16.34
CA LYS A 230 5.68 0.53 16.65
C LYS A 230 6.69 0.29 17.76
N GLU A 231 7.68 1.15 17.88
CA GLU A 231 8.64 1.15 18.99
C GLU A 231 7.92 1.18 20.35
N GLY A 232 8.39 0.37 21.26
CA GLY A 232 7.81 0.13 22.59
C GLY A 232 6.69 -0.93 22.63
N ALA A 233 6.09 -1.29 21.49
CA ALA A 233 5.07 -2.34 21.44
C ALA A 233 5.70 -3.73 21.63
N MET A 234 4.92 -4.69 22.17
CA MET A 234 5.31 -6.09 22.18
C MET A 234 5.31 -6.62 20.74
N ALA A 235 6.45 -7.17 20.28
CA ALA A 235 6.58 -7.73 18.95
C ALA A 235 5.59 -8.88 18.75
N PRO A 236 4.74 -8.85 17.71
CA PRO A 236 3.80 -9.93 17.40
C PRO A 236 4.54 -11.25 17.21
N ASP A 237 4.11 -12.30 17.93
CA ASP A 237 4.73 -13.63 17.82
C ASP A 237 4.31 -14.32 16.52
N PHE A 238 5.22 -15.13 15.98
CA PHE A 238 4.97 -15.93 14.79
C PHE A 238 5.86 -17.18 14.74
N GLU A 239 5.51 -18.10 13.87
CA GLU A 239 6.28 -19.33 13.59
C GLU A 239 6.33 -19.56 12.08
N LEU A 240 7.53 -19.82 11.56
CA LEU A 240 7.78 -20.16 10.15
C LEU A 240 8.82 -21.27 10.03
N SER A 241 8.86 -21.89 8.84
CA SER A 241 9.81 -22.96 8.53
C SER A 241 11.21 -22.43 8.26
N THR A 242 12.20 -23.11 8.80
CA THR A 242 13.64 -22.91 8.58
C THR A 242 14.10 -23.62 7.28
N PRO A 243 15.31 -23.36 6.79
CA PRO A 243 15.85 -24.01 5.58
C PRO A 243 15.96 -25.54 5.67
N ASP A 244 16.10 -26.11 6.87
CA ASP A 244 16.13 -27.56 7.11
C ASP A 244 14.75 -28.19 7.29
N GLY A 245 13.67 -27.38 7.20
CA GLY A 245 12.27 -27.82 7.30
C GLY A 245 11.73 -27.91 8.73
N THR A 246 12.52 -27.56 9.74
CA THR A 246 12.03 -27.41 11.12
C THR A 246 11.25 -26.09 11.26
N SER A 247 10.57 -25.90 12.40
CA SER A 247 9.89 -24.63 12.71
C SER A 247 10.70 -23.79 13.69
N LEU A 248 10.71 -22.47 13.50
CA LEU A 248 11.24 -21.52 14.48
C LEU A 248 10.17 -20.49 14.82
N ARG A 249 9.97 -20.33 16.13
CA ARG A 249 9.06 -19.32 16.70
C ARG A 249 9.86 -18.14 17.22
N LEU A 250 9.43 -16.91 16.93
CA LEU A 250 10.12 -15.70 17.40
C LEU A 250 10.26 -15.68 18.92
N SER A 251 9.20 -16.04 19.65
CA SER A 251 9.24 -16.05 21.12
C SER A 251 10.22 -17.05 21.73
N SER A 252 10.72 -18.03 20.97
CA SER A 252 11.80 -18.92 21.44
C SER A 252 13.16 -18.22 21.58
N LEU A 253 13.29 -17.02 21.03
CA LEU A 253 14.49 -16.16 21.11
C LEU A 253 14.40 -15.12 22.24
N ARG A 254 13.38 -15.20 23.12
CA ARG A 254 13.27 -14.32 24.29
C ARG A 254 14.54 -14.38 25.14
N GLY A 255 14.87 -13.28 25.78
CA GLY A 255 16.13 -13.12 26.54
C GLY A 255 17.30 -12.65 25.66
N LYS A 256 17.13 -12.59 24.34
CA LYS A 256 18.11 -12.05 23.41
C LYS A 256 17.62 -10.73 22.79
N CYS A 257 18.54 -9.91 22.34
CA CYS A 257 18.27 -8.82 21.41
C CYS A 257 18.14 -9.42 20.01
N VAL A 258 16.96 -9.35 19.39
CA VAL A 258 16.68 -9.97 18.09
C VAL A 258 16.57 -8.93 17.01
N LEU A 259 17.44 -9.00 15.99
CA LEU A 259 17.30 -8.23 14.77
C LEU A 259 16.45 -9.06 13.77
N LEU A 260 15.21 -8.66 13.59
CA LEU A 260 14.31 -9.22 12.59
C LEU A 260 14.61 -8.54 11.25
N ASP A 261 15.10 -9.32 10.28
CA ASP A 261 15.51 -8.84 8.95
C ASP A 261 14.57 -9.40 7.87
N PHE A 262 13.78 -8.55 7.25
CA PHE A 262 12.96 -8.93 6.09
C PHE A 262 13.74 -8.68 4.79
N TRP A 263 13.97 -9.76 4.04
CA TRP A 263 14.82 -9.76 2.87
C TRP A 263 14.35 -10.70 1.78
N ALA A 264 15.09 -10.82 0.67
CA ALA A 264 14.91 -11.84 -0.34
C ALA A 264 16.20 -12.04 -1.16
N SER A 265 16.36 -13.23 -1.76
CA SER A 265 17.51 -13.56 -2.60
C SER A 265 17.62 -12.66 -3.84
N TRP A 266 16.52 -12.15 -4.34
CA TRP A 266 16.42 -11.22 -5.48
C TRP A 266 16.54 -9.74 -5.08
N CYS A 267 16.64 -9.43 -3.80
CA CYS A 267 16.72 -8.07 -3.30
C CYS A 267 18.17 -7.55 -3.33
N GLY A 268 18.54 -6.82 -4.38
CA GLY A 268 19.88 -6.26 -4.52
C GLY A 268 20.33 -5.38 -3.35
N PRO A 269 19.53 -4.44 -2.84
CA PRO A 269 19.86 -3.68 -1.63
C PRO A 269 20.12 -4.56 -0.40
N CYS A 270 19.32 -5.60 -0.16
CA CYS A 270 19.49 -6.52 0.97
C CYS A 270 20.85 -7.23 0.91
N LEU A 271 21.22 -7.70 -0.29
CA LEU A 271 22.50 -8.36 -0.52
C LEU A 271 23.70 -7.41 -0.32
N ARG A 272 23.54 -6.11 -0.62
CA ARG A 272 24.57 -5.10 -0.32
C ARG A 272 24.70 -4.81 1.18
N GLU A 273 23.64 -4.96 1.97
CA GLU A 273 23.64 -4.78 3.43
C GLU A 273 24.19 -6.00 4.17
N ALA A 274 24.14 -7.18 3.57
CA ALA A 274 24.58 -8.44 4.18
C ALA A 274 26.00 -8.43 4.78
N PRO A 275 27.04 -7.80 4.17
CA PRO A 275 28.36 -7.68 4.83
C PRO A 275 28.32 -6.89 6.14
N HIS A 276 27.52 -5.83 6.20
CA HIS A 276 27.33 -5.02 7.41
C HIS A 276 26.64 -5.83 8.51
N LEU A 277 25.57 -6.55 8.19
CA LEU A 277 24.88 -7.43 9.14
C LEU A 277 25.79 -8.55 9.66
N ARG A 278 26.66 -9.11 8.82
CA ARG A 278 27.67 -10.11 9.27
C ARG A 278 28.67 -9.52 10.25
N ALA A 279 29.17 -8.31 9.98
CA ALA A 279 30.10 -7.64 10.88
C ALA A 279 29.42 -7.36 12.24
N LEU A 280 28.20 -6.81 12.20
CA LEU A 280 27.40 -6.53 13.37
C LEU A 280 27.12 -7.80 14.20
N TYR A 281 26.70 -8.88 13.53
CA TYR A 281 26.46 -10.17 14.19
C TYR A 281 27.73 -10.73 14.81
N GLY A 282 28.86 -10.70 14.10
CA GLY A 282 30.16 -11.13 14.63
C GLY A 282 30.59 -10.37 15.88
N GLN A 283 30.25 -9.08 15.97
CA GLN A 283 30.62 -8.21 17.11
C GLN A 283 29.70 -8.44 18.34
N TYR A 284 28.41 -8.73 18.13
CA TYR A 284 27.41 -8.70 19.21
C TYR A 284 26.77 -10.04 19.53
N LYS A 285 26.96 -11.11 18.75
CA LYS A 285 26.37 -12.44 19.01
C LYS A 285 26.65 -12.97 20.42
N ASP A 286 27.91 -12.84 20.87
CA ASP A 286 28.34 -13.29 22.19
C ASP A 286 27.89 -12.32 23.32
N ARG A 287 27.29 -11.20 22.93
CA ARG A 287 26.69 -10.18 23.81
C ARG A 287 25.16 -10.24 23.75
N GLY A 288 24.59 -11.31 23.22
CA GLY A 288 23.17 -11.56 23.20
C GLY A 288 22.42 -11.08 21.95
N LEU A 289 23.11 -10.62 20.89
CA LEU A 289 22.43 -10.36 19.62
C LEU A 289 22.11 -11.67 18.91
N GLU A 290 20.90 -11.78 18.39
CA GLU A 290 20.50 -12.78 17.42
C GLU A 290 19.93 -12.12 16.17
N ILE A 291 20.10 -12.71 14.99
CA ILE A 291 19.44 -12.27 13.75
C ILE A 291 18.46 -13.36 13.34
N LEU A 292 17.24 -12.94 13.04
CA LEU A 292 16.19 -13.78 12.45
C LEU A 292 15.77 -13.16 11.12
N SER A 293 16.26 -13.73 10.01
CA SER A 293 15.89 -13.27 8.68
C SER A 293 14.62 -13.96 8.17
N VAL A 294 13.62 -13.16 7.82
CA VAL A 294 12.35 -13.60 7.20
C VAL A 294 12.44 -13.36 5.68
N SER A 295 12.54 -14.45 4.91
CA SER A 295 12.65 -14.35 3.46
C SER A 295 11.30 -14.18 2.77
N LEU A 296 11.24 -13.26 1.81
CA LEU A 296 10.12 -13.07 0.86
C LEU A 296 10.38 -13.77 -0.48
N ASP A 297 11.15 -14.83 -0.49
CA ASP A 297 11.30 -15.69 -1.65
C ASP A 297 10.04 -16.53 -1.89
N HIS A 298 9.81 -16.92 -3.14
CA HIS A 298 8.74 -17.84 -3.53
C HIS A 298 9.28 -19.23 -3.94
N LYS A 299 10.62 -19.39 -3.94
CA LYS A 299 11.32 -20.64 -4.26
C LYS A 299 12.39 -20.92 -3.22
N GLU A 300 12.42 -22.15 -2.76
CA GLU A 300 13.34 -22.60 -1.72
C GLU A 300 14.81 -22.61 -2.19
N GLY A 301 15.07 -23.08 -3.42
CA GLY A 301 16.42 -23.20 -3.98
C GLY A 301 17.19 -21.88 -3.97
N PRO A 302 16.73 -20.83 -4.66
CA PRO A 302 17.39 -19.51 -4.66
C PRO A 302 17.60 -18.93 -3.25
N TRP A 303 16.63 -19.12 -2.33
CA TRP A 303 16.73 -18.70 -0.94
C TRP A 303 17.91 -19.37 -0.21
N LYS A 304 17.97 -20.73 -0.25
CA LYS A 304 19.07 -21.49 0.36
C LYS A 304 20.44 -21.20 -0.27
N GLU A 305 20.47 -21.05 -1.58
CA GLU A 305 21.69 -20.69 -2.32
C GLU A 305 22.21 -19.30 -1.89
N ALA A 306 21.33 -18.30 -1.76
CA ALA A 306 21.72 -16.97 -1.32
C ALA A 306 22.24 -16.96 0.13
N ILE A 307 21.62 -17.70 1.05
CA ILE A 307 22.12 -17.87 2.42
C ILE A 307 23.56 -18.39 2.40
N ALA A 308 23.82 -19.49 1.69
CA ALA A 308 25.14 -20.09 1.61
C ALA A 308 26.17 -19.18 0.92
N LYS A 309 25.81 -18.61 -0.23
CA LYS A 309 26.67 -17.75 -1.05
C LYS A 309 27.13 -16.50 -0.32
N HIS A 310 26.24 -15.88 0.47
CA HIS A 310 26.52 -14.64 1.20
C HIS A 310 26.97 -14.88 2.65
N GLY A 311 27.11 -16.14 3.10
CA GLY A 311 27.58 -16.51 4.43
C GLY A 311 26.72 -15.95 5.56
N LEU A 312 25.40 -16.07 5.43
CA LEU A 312 24.42 -15.56 6.39
C LEU A 312 24.22 -16.62 7.49
N ASN A 313 25.16 -16.64 8.47
CA ASN A 313 25.25 -17.70 9.47
C ASN A 313 24.43 -17.38 10.73
N TRP A 314 23.13 -17.18 10.58
CA TRP A 314 22.15 -16.95 11.64
C TRP A 314 20.82 -17.62 11.32
N PHE A 315 19.74 -17.33 12.05
CA PHE A 315 18.45 -17.96 11.81
C PHE A 315 17.75 -17.39 10.58
N HIS A 316 17.21 -18.29 9.77
CA HIS A 316 16.42 -17.96 8.59
C HIS A 316 15.11 -18.69 8.59
N VAL A 317 14.03 -18.00 8.19
CA VAL A 317 12.69 -18.58 8.03
C VAL A 317 12.02 -18.04 6.78
N SER A 318 11.09 -18.82 6.21
CA SER A 318 10.28 -18.39 5.08
C SER A 318 8.94 -19.11 5.03
N SER A 319 7.92 -18.44 4.50
CA SER A 319 6.67 -19.07 4.09
C SER A 319 6.66 -19.47 2.61
N LEU A 320 7.67 -19.07 1.83
CA LEU A 320 7.76 -19.20 0.38
C LEU A 320 6.55 -18.60 -0.38
N GLN A 321 5.89 -17.60 0.21
CA GLN A 321 4.72 -16.95 -0.37
C GLN A 321 4.97 -15.53 -0.89
N ALA A 322 6.24 -15.14 -1.06
CA ALA A 322 6.63 -13.79 -1.46
C ALA A 322 5.91 -12.71 -0.62
N TRP A 323 5.34 -11.68 -1.26
CA TRP A 323 4.59 -10.62 -0.58
C TRP A 323 3.26 -11.07 0.08
N LYS A 324 2.84 -12.34 -0.12
CA LYS A 324 1.72 -12.93 0.60
C LYS A 324 2.14 -13.52 1.95
N CYS A 325 3.42 -13.44 2.31
CA CYS A 325 3.95 -13.91 3.59
C CYS A 325 3.12 -13.34 4.76
N PRO A 326 2.53 -14.19 5.63
CA PRO A 326 1.69 -13.73 6.72
C PRO A 326 2.46 -12.86 7.72
N VAL A 327 3.75 -13.16 7.94
CA VAL A 327 4.62 -12.41 8.86
C VAL A 327 4.97 -11.03 8.30
N ALA A 328 5.22 -10.91 7.00
CA ALA A 328 5.43 -9.60 6.36
C ALA A 328 4.19 -8.71 6.49
N ARG A 329 2.99 -9.30 6.37
CA ARG A 329 1.72 -8.59 6.60
C ARG A 329 1.54 -8.20 8.07
N LEU A 330 1.80 -9.14 8.99
CA LEU A 330 1.72 -8.93 10.44
C LEU A 330 2.59 -7.75 10.89
N TYR A 331 3.79 -7.65 10.35
CA TYR A 331 4.75 -6.57 10.62
C TYR A 331 4.62 -5.38 9.66
N ARG A 332 3.59 -5.34 8.81
CA ARG A 332 3.31 -4.23 7.86
C ARG A 332 4.49 -3.91 6.94
N VAL A 333 5.28 -4.92 6.60
CA VAL A 333 6.42 -4.79 5.68
C VAL A 333 5.93 -4.59 4.25
N SER A 334 6.23 -3.43 3.67
CA SER A 334 5.84 -3.06 2.29
C SER A 334 7.03 -2.98 1.32
N ALA A 335 8.26 -3.03 1.85
CA ALA A 335 9.50 -3.02 1.07
C ALA A 335 10.57 -3.86 1.77
N VAL A 336 11.60 -4.29 1.02
CA VAL A 336 12.80 -4.93 1.55
C VAL A 336 14.04 -4.20 1.06
N PRO A 337 15.09 -4.06 1.89
CA PRO A 337 15.21 -4.55 3.27
C PRO A 337 14.33 -3.77 4.25
N THR A 338 13.82 -4.44 5.28
CA THR A 338 13.19 -3.82 6.46
C THR A 338 13.78 -4.48 7.69
N LEU A 339 14.33 -3.69 8.60
CA LEU A 339 14.98 -4.14 9.83
C LEU A 339 14.17 -3.70 11.05
N ILE A 340 13.88 -4.63 11.97
CA ILE A 340 13.17 -4.35 13.22
C ILE A 340 13.99 -4.94 14.37
N LEU A 341 14.43 -4.09 15.30
CA LEU A 341 15.15 -4.53 16.48
C LEU A 341 14.16 -4.79 17.62
N ILE A 342 14.30 -5.96 18.25
CA ILE A 342 13.46 -6.42 19.36
C ILE A 342 14.37 -6.64 20.56
N ASP A 343 14.01 -6.09 21.71
CA ASP A 343 14.76 -6.25 22.95
C ASP A 343 14.56 -7.64 23.61
N SER A 344 15.29 -7.89 24.69
CA SER A 344 15.25 -9.15 25.44
C SER A 344 13.86 -9.47 26.04
N GLU A 345 13.05 -8.43 26.32
CA GLU A 345 11.68 -8.60 26.81
C GLU A 345 10.71 -8.90 25.65
N GLY A 346 11.16 -8.69 24.41
CA GLY A 346 10.40 -8.87 23.18
C GLY A 346 9.61 -7.64 22.76
N ARG A 347 10.01 -6.48 23.23
CA ARG A 347 9.47 -5.22 22.73
C ARG A 347 10.26 -4.73 21.53
N ILE A 348 9.58 -4.08 20.61
CA ILE A 348 10.22 -3.44 19.47
C ILE A 348 11.03 -2.25 19.97
N ALA A 349 12.34 -2.32 19.84
CA ALA A 349 13.29 -1.28 20.27
C ALA A 349 13.56 -0.26 19.17
N ALA A 350 13.52 -0.67 17.88
CA ALA A 350 13.68 0.22 16.74
C ALA A 350 13.06 -0.38 15.47
N VAL A 351 12.61 0.47 14.56
CA VAL A 351 11.99 0.07 13.28
C VAL A 351 12.69 0.78 12.13
N ASN A 352 13.05 0.02 11.10
CA ASN A 352 13.60 0.48 9.83
C ASN A 352 14.85 1.37 9.99
N VAL A 353 15.76 0.97 10.90
CA VAL A 353 17.06 1.64 11.14
C VAL A 353 18.17 0.93 10.38
N HIS A 354 19.10 1.69 9.79
CA HIS A 354 20.18 1.22 8.94
C HIS A 354 21.51 1.92 9.30
N GLY A 355 22.64 1.33 8.87
CA GLY A 355 23.96 1.92 9.04
C GLY A 355 24.29 2.22 10.52
N GLU A 356 24.86 3.39 10.79
CA GLU A 356 25.28 3.79 12.13
C GLU A 356 24.13 3.81 13.15
N ALA A 357 22.92 4.19 12.75
CA ALA A 357 21.74 4.18 13.62
C ALA A 357 21.38 2.75 14.07
N LEU A 358 21.56 1.75 13.19
CA LEU A 358 21.37 0.33 13.54
C LEU A 358 22.44 -0.12 14.55
N GLU A 359 23.71 0.24 14.33
CA GLU A 359 24.80 -0.12 15.24
C GLU A 359 24.57 0.45 16.66
N GLN A 360 24.17 1.72 16.74
CA GLN A 360 23.83 2.39 18.01
C GLN A 360 22.66 1.71 18.72
N ALA A 361 21.59 1.36 17.96
CA ALA A 361 20.43 0.69 18.51
C ALA A 361 20.77 -0.72 19.06
N VAL A 362 21.55 -1.51 18.28
CA VAL A 362 22.01 -2.85 18.70
C VAL A 362 22.93 -2.74 19.91
N SER A 363 23.90 -1.81 19.91
CA SER A 363 24.77 -1.58 21.06
C SER A 363 23.99 -1.28 22.33
N LYS A 364 22.99 -0.40 22.25
CA LYS A 364 22.11 -0.08 23.38
C LYS A 364 21.31 -1.29 23.83
N CYS A 365 20.72 -2.04 22.91
CA CYS A 365 19.92 -3.23 23.18
C CYS A 365 20.73 -4.31 23.92
N CYS A 366 21.94 -4.63 23.42
CA CYS A 366 22.80 -5.66 24.02
C CYS A 366 23.44 -5.25 25.35
N ASN A 367 23.66 -3.94 25.60
CA ASN A 367 24.24 -3.47 26.86
C ASN A 367 23.23 -3.47 28.03
N HIS A 368 21.92 -3.43 27.77
CA HIS A 368 20.88 -3.50 28.81
C HIS A 368 20.64 -4.92 29.34
N GLN A 369 21.30 -5.94 28.77
CA GLN A 369 21.21 -7.34 29.25
C GLN A 369 22.16 -7.67 30.42
N SER A 370 23.01 -6.72 30.83
CA SER A 370 24.07 -6.95 31.83
C SER A 370 23.67 -6.66 33.27
N HIS A 371 22.36 -6.66 33.58
CA HIS A 371 21.87 -6.48 34.95
C HIS A 371 20.83 -7.52 35.35
#